data_b22a7860c2a0df098ca68aeccbb4a6c8
#
_entry.id   b22a7860c2a0df098ca68aeccbb4a6c8
#
_cell.length_a   1.000
_cell.length_b   1.000
_cell.length_c   1.000
_cell.angle_alpha   90.00
_cell.angle_beta   90.00
_cell.angle_gamma   90.00
#
_symmetry.space_group_name_H-M   'P 1'
#
loop_
_entity.id
_entity.type
_entity.pdbx_description
1 polymer ?
#
loop_
_entity_poly.entity_id
_entity_poly.type
_entity_poly.pdbx_seq_one_letter_code
_entity_poly.pdbx_strand_id
1 'polypeptide(L)'
;MAVKVAINGFGRIGRLAFRQMFDAPGYEVVAINDLTSPTMLAHLLKYDSTQGRYKYADAVEAGEDSITVNGKKINIYAQADAAQIPWGKHDVDVVLECTGFYTAKDKASAHLKAGAKKVVISAPAGNDLPTIVFNVNHKSLTKDDKVISAASCTTNCLAPMAKALNDLAPIKSGIMSTIHAYTGDQMVLDGPQRKGDLRRSRAAAVNIVPNSTGAAKAIGLVIPELNGKLIGSAQRVPTPTGSTTLLYAVVAGQVTVDQVNAQMKKEATESFAYNTDEIVSSDIIGTTYGSVFDATQTMVSDTGDGNTLVQVVSWYDNENSYTSQMVRTIKYFAELG
;
A
#
# COMPACT_ATOMS: atom_id res chain seq x y z
N MET A 1 -1.43 -18.41 17.92
CA MET A 1 -1.17 -17.24 18.82
C MET A 1 -1.34 -15.98 17.98
N ALA A 2 -1.65 -14.83 18.60
CA ALA A 2 -1.71 -13.57 17.87
C ALA A 2 -0.29 -13.10 17.48
N VAL A 3 -0.16 -12.53 16.29
CA VAL A 3 1.10 -11.93 15.80
C VAL A 3 1.34 -10.63 16.55
N LYS A 4 2.46 -10.52 17.25
CA LYS A 4 2.87 -9.30 17.96
C LYS A 4 3.51 -8.32 16.99
N VAL A 5 2.83 -7.21 16.74
CA VAL A 5 3.24 -6.17 15.79
C VAL A 5 3.66 -4.91 16.54
N ALA A 6 4.84 -4.39 16.21
CA ALA A 6 5.23 -3.04 16.56
C ALA A 6 5.18 -2.13 15.32
N ILE A 7 4.86 -0.84 15.53
CA ILE A 7 4.74 0.12 14.44
C ILE A 7 5.81 1.20 14.62
N ASN A 8 6.70 1.35 13.63
CA ASN A 8 7.66 2.44 13.57
C ASN A 8 7.16 3.53 12.61
N GLY A 9 6.79 4.68 13.13
CA GLY A 9 6.12 5.76 12.41
C GLY A 9 4.59 5.67 12.49
N PHE A 10 3.99 6.53 13.29
CA PHE A 10 2.54 6.57 13.51
C PHE A 10 1.86 7.67 12.67
N GLY A 11 2.33 7.82 11.42
CA GLY A 11 1.76 8.67 10.39
C GLY A 11 0.44 8.11 9.84
N ARG A 12 0.04 8.52 8.63
CA ARG A 12 -1.20 8.08 7.97
C ARG A 12 -1.32 6.55 7.95
N ILE A 13 -0.33 5.87 7.37
CA ILE A 13 -0.35 4.40 7.18
C ILE A 13 -0.24 3.67 8.52
N GLY A 14 0.66 4.10 9.41
CA GLY A 14 0.81 3.47 10.73
C GLY A 14 -0.49 3.52 11.55
N ARG A 15 -1.20 4.66 11.53
CA ARG A 15 -2.49 4.78 12.24
C ARG A 15 -3.60 3.94 11.61
N LEU A 16 -3.67 3.85 10.29
CA LEU A 16 -4.65 2.99 9.62
C LEU A 16 -4.35 1.51 9.87
N ALA A 17 -3.09 1.11 9.82
CA ALA A 17 -2.68 -0.25 10.18
C ALA A 17 -3.06 -0.58 11.63
N PHE A 18 -2.82 0.34 12.55
CA PHE A 18 -3.27 0.22 13.94
C PHE A 18 -4.78 0.02 14.02
N ARG A 19 -5.58 0.89 13.38
CA ARG A 19 -7.04 0.80 13.39
C ARG A 19 -7.56 -0.53 12.87
N GLN A 20 -6.87 -1.12 11.89
CA GLN A 20 -7.25 -2.43 11.31
C GLN A 20 -6.83 -3.60 12.19
N MET A 21 -5.67 -3.53 12.84
CA MET A 21 -5.12 -4.65 13.63
C MET A 21 -5.59 -4.68 15.09
N PHE A 22 -5.95 -3.53 15.68
CA PHE A 22 -6.10 -3.37 17.13
C PHE A 22 -7.05 -4.39 17.78
N ASP A 23 -8.17 -4.69 17.15
CA ASP A 23 -9.17 -5.68 17.62
C ASP A 23 -9.45 -6.80 16.61
N ALA A 24 -8.63 -6.88 15.55
CA ALA A 24 -8.75 -7.94 14.57
C ALA A 24 -8.16 -9.25 15.12
N PRO A 25 -8.85 -10.40 14.91
CA PRO A 25 -8.35 -11.68 15.37
C PRO A 25 -7.01 -12.03 14.71
N GLY A 26 -6.07 -12.48 15.53
CA GLY A 26 -4.75 -12.90 15.10
C GLY A 26 -3.68 -11.82 15.11
N TYR A 27 -3.98 -10.59 15.59
CA TYR A 27 -3.00 -9.51 15.76
C TYR A 27 -2.97 -8.99 17.19
N GLU A 28 -1.79 -8.53 17.59
CA GLU A 28 -1.59 -7.76 18.82
C GLU A 28 -0.60 -6.62 18.56
N VAL A 29 -1.08 -5.37 18.57
CA VAL A 29 -0.18 -4.22 18.53
C VAL A 29 0.39 -4.00 19.93
N VAL A 30 1.71 -4.19 20.08
CA VAL A 30 2.40 -4.20 21.37
C VAL A 30 3.15 -2.93 21.69
N ALA A 31 3.62 -2.19 20.68
CA ALA A 31 4.36 -0.93 20.85
C ALA A 31 4.32 -0.07 19.59
N ILE A 32 4.53 1.22 19.78
CA ILE A 32 4.65 2.21 18.71
C ILE A 32 5.92 3.02 18.95
N ASN A 33 6.62 3.42 17.89
CA ASN A 33 7.67 4.42 17.95
C ASN A 33 7.33 5.58 17.01
N ASP A 34 7.33 6.80 17.55
CA ASP A 34 7.17 8.03 16.77
C ASP A 34 7.81 9.19 17.53
N LEU A 35 8.39 10.16 16.84
CA LEU A 35 9.05 11.32 17.48
C LEU A 35 8.06 12.40 17.95
N THR A 36 6.78 12.21 17.67
CA THR A 36 5.69 13.11 18.09
C THR A 36 5.15 12.72 19.47
N SER A 37 4.61 13.68 20.22
CA SER A 37 4.07 13.42 21.55
C SER A 37 2.87 12.46 21.56
N PRO A 38 2.71 11.62 22.60
CA PRO A 38 1.55 10.74 22.74
C PRO A 38 0.20 11.47 22.66
N THR A 39 0.10 12.70 23.16
CA THR A 39 -1.10 13.54 23.05
C THR A 39 -1.47 13.82 21.59
N MET A 40 -0.50 14.22 20.76
CA MET A 40 -0.72 14.46 19.34
C MET A 40 -1.09 13.18 18.61
N LEU A 41 -0.39 12.08 18.91
CA LEU A 41 -0.66 10.78 18.28
C LEU A 41 -2.06 10.26 18.65
N ALA A 42 -2.48 10.38 19.91
CA ALA A 42 -3.82 10.02 20.37
C ALA A 42 -4.90 10.87 19.67
N HIS A 43 -4.68 12.18 19.54
CA HIS A 43 -5.61 13.07 18.83
C HIS A 43 -5.78 12.66 17.36
N LEU A 44 -4.67 12.45 16.65
CA LEU A 44 -4.69 12.04 15.26
C LEU A 44 -5.20 10.60 15.03
N LEU A 45 -5.13 9.74 16.06
CA LEU A 45 -5.77 8.43 16.03
C LEU A 45 -7.29 8.54 16.13
N LYS A 46 -7.80 9.46 16.98
CA LYS A 46 -9.24 9.70 17.17
C LYS A 46 -9.90 10.24 15.90
N TYR A 47 -9.27 11.25 15.29
CA TYR A 47 -9.87 12.07 14.23
C TYR A 47 -9.02 11.98 12.97
N ASP A 48 -9.68 11.67 11.87
CA ASP A 48 -9.06 11.58 10.56
C ASP A 48 -9.98 12.23 9.53
N SER A 49 -9.49 13.28 8.88
CA SER A 49 -10.28 14.06 7.92
C SER A 49 -10.67 13.27 6.67
N THR A 50 -9.92 12.20 6.37
CA THR A 50 -10.09 11.39 5.16
C THR A 50 -10.82 10.08 5.45
N GLN A 51 -10.41 9.39 6.52
CA GLN A 51 -10.91 8.06 6.90
C GLN A 51 -11.94 8.11 8.04
N GLY A 52 -12.31 9.33 8.46
CA GLY A 52 -13.33 9.52 9.48
C GLY A 52 -12.88 9.22 10.91
N ARG A 53 -13.82 9.42 11.82
CA ARG A 53 -13.59 9.21 13.25
C ARG A 53 -13.33 7.74 13.56
N TYR A 54 -12.31 7.47 14.40
CA TYR A 54 -12.01 6.10 14.83
C TYR A 54 -13.14 5.55 15.71
N LYS A 55 -13.50 4.28 15.52
CA LYS A 55 -14.59 3.62 16.28
C LYS A 55 -14.39 3.64 17.80
N TYR A 56 -13.14 3.68 18.26
CA TYR A 56 -12.78 3.79 19.68
C TYR A 56 -12.36 5.19 20.09
N ALA A 57 -12.70 6.24 19.32
CA ALA A 57 -12.23 7.60 19.59
C ALA A 57 -12.52 8.09 21.03
N ASP A 58 -13.68 7.71 21.60
CA ASP A 58 -14.06 8.09 22.98
C ASP A 58 -13.31 7.30 24.05
N ALA A 59 -12.70 6.19 23.69
CA ALA A 59 -11.92 5.32 24.57
C ALA A 59 -10.40 5.38 24.27
N VAL A 60 -9.93 6.45 23.62
CA VAL A 60 -8.50 6.72 23.41
C VAL A 60 -8.04 7.78 24.39
N GLU A 61 -7.02 7.46 25.17
CA GLU A 61 -6.40 8.36 26.15
C GLU A 61 -4.89 8.43 25.90
N ALA A 62 -4.31 9.62 26.08
CA ALA A 62 -2.87 9.82 26.06
C ALA A 62 -2.29 9.74 27.45
N GLY A 63 -1.26 8.92 27.67
CA GLY A 63 -0.39 8.94 28.84
C GLY A 63 0.90 9.73 28.57
N GLU A 64 1.84 9.68 29.49
CA GLU A 64 3.13 10.32 29.35
C GLU A 64 3.98 9.66 28.25
N ASP A 65 4.02 8.31 28.25
CA ASP A 65 4.79 7.47 27.34
C ASP A 65 3.93 6.40 26.63
N SER A 66 2.62 6.64 26.49
CA SER A 66 1.68 5.62 26.04
C SER A 66 0.41 6.22 25.47
N ILE A 67 -0.31 5.39 24.71
CA ILE A 67 -1.71 5.58 24.36
C ILE A 67 -2.49 4.40 24.91
N THR A 68 -3.60 4.67 25.60
CA THR A 68 -4.57 3.66 26.01
C THR A 68 -5.74 3.68 25.03
N VAL A 69 -6.10 2.54 24.48
CA VAL A 69 -7.24 2.39 23.58
C VAL A 69 -8.14 1.29 24.11
N ASN A 70 -9.39 1.61 24.38
CA ASN A 70 -10.36 0.67 24.93
C ASN A 70 -9.81 -0.14 26.11
N GLY A 71 -9.15 0.53 27.06
CA GLY A 71 -8.53 -0.06 28.26
C GLY A 71 -7.18 -0.75 28.03
N LYS A 72 -6.73 -0.93 26.79
CA LYS A 72 -5.43 -1.55 26.48
C LYS A 72 -4.35 -0.48 26.32
N LYS A 73 -3.36 -0.48 27.23
CA LYS A 73 -2.19 0.41 27.19
C LYS A 73 -1.18 -0.08 26.14
N ILE A 74 -0.71 0.84 25.29
CA ILE A 74 0.31 0.61 24.25
C ILE A 74 1.44 1.62 24.47
N ASN A 75 2.67 1.12 24.62
CA ASN A 75 3.83 1.96 24.86
C ASN A 75 4.22 2.74 23.60
N ILE A 76 4.55 4.03 23.81
CA ILE A 76 5.09 4.92 22.79
C ILE A 76 6.56 5.17 23.08
N TYR A 77 7.42 4.87 22.13
CA TYR A 77 8.83 5.22 22.14
C TYR A 77 9.08 6.41 21.22
N ALA A 78 10.11 7.20 21.51
CA ALA A 78 10.50 8.38 20.72
C ALA A 78 11.99 8.28 20.34
N GLN A 79 12.38 7.16 19.71
CA GLN A 79 13.75 6.89 19.31
C GLN A 79 13.94 7.17 17.82
N ALA A 80 14.89 8.06 17.50
CA ALA A 80 15.26 8.36 16.11
C ALA A 80 16.05 7.23 15.45
N ASP A 81 16.90 6.55 16.23
CA ASP A 81 17.67 5.39 15.77
C ASP A 81 16.90 4.09 16.02
N ALA A 82 16.51 3.43 14.94
CA ALA A 82 15.75 2.19 15.00
C ALA A 82 16.45 1.05 15.76
N ALA A 83 17.77 1.04 15.80
CA ALA A 83 18.55 0.06 16.55
C ALA A 83 18.44 0.21 18.08
N GLN A 84 18.01 1.38 18.55
CA GLN A 84 17.85 1.70 19.97
C GLN A 84 16.42 1.48 20.50
N ILE A 85 15.46 1.14 19.63
CA ILE A 85 14.07 0.90 20.05
C ILE A 85 14.01 -0.47 20.74
N PRO A 86 13.43 -0.59 21.94
CA PRO A 86 13.53 -1.83 22.71
C PRO A 86 12.48 -2.88 22.28
N TRP A 87 12.48 -3.28 21.00
CA TRP A 87 11.53 -4.27 20.45
C TRP A 87 11.63 -5.63 21.14
N GLY A 88 12.82 -6.04 21.56
CA GLY A 88 13.04 -7.28 22.27
C GLY A 88 12.29 -7.37 23.61
N LYS A 89 11.98 -6.24 24.27
CA LYS A 89 11.17 -6.23 25.51
C LYS A 89 9.72 -6.66 25.29
N HIS A 90 9.23 -6.57 24.05
CA HIS A 90 7.84 -6.87 23.67
C HIS A 90 7.70 -8.19 22.91
N ASP A 91 8.81 -8.93 22.69
CA ASP A 91 8.82 -10.17 21.88
C ASP A 91 8.15 -9.93 20.50
N VAL A 92 8.57 -8.89 19.79
CA VAL A 92 7.96 -8.42 18.55
C VAL A 92 8.21 -9.43 17.43
N ASP A 93 7.14 -9.97 16.86
CA ASP A 93 7.21 -10.86 15.69
C ASP A 93 7.51 -10.07 14.42
N VAL A 94 6.80 -8.94 14.21
CA VAL A 94 6.97 -8.10 13.02
C VAL A 94 7.00 -6.63 13.40
N VAL A 95 8.02 -5.91 12.94
CA VAL A 95 7.98 -4.45 12.88
C VAL A 95 7.38 -4.00 11.56
N LEU A 96 6.36 -3.18 11.62
CA LEU A 96 5.84 -2.42 10.50
C LEU A 96 6.58 -1.08 10.41
N GLU A 97 7.42 -0.92 9.38
CA GLU A 97 8.20 0.28 9.13
C GLU A 97 7.43 1.28 8.26
N CYS A 98 6.94 2.36 8.86
CA CYS A 98 6.10 3.38 8.22
C CYS A 98 6.70 4.79 8.21
N THR A 99 7.97 4.98 8.61
CA THR A 99 8.59 6.31 8.68
C THR A 99 9.00 6.86 7.32
N GLY A 100 9.25 5.99 6.34
CA GLY A 100 9.84 6.35 5.06
C GLY A 100 11.35 6.64 5.09
N PHE A 101 12.04 6.43 6.24
CA PHE A 101 13.49 6.59 6.38
C PHE A 101 14.25 5.29 6.23
N TYR A 102 13.67 4.17 6.64
CA TYR A 102 14.29 2.83 6.61
C TYR A 102 13.77 2.01 5.42
N THR A 103 13.88 2.57 4.20
CA THR A 103 13.34 1.98 2.96
C THR A 103 14.36 1.16 2.17
N ALA A 104 15.44 0.71 2.80
CA ALA A 104 16.44 -0.20 2.24
C ALA A 104 16.67 -1.36 3.21
N LYS A 105 17.06 -2.53 2.70
CA LYS A 105 17.25 -3.75 3.49
C LYS A 105 18.23 -3.56 4.65
N ASP A 106 19.40 -2.98 4.37
CA ASP A 106 20.44 -2.70 5.36
C ASP A 106 19.94 -1.77 6.48
N LYS A 107 19.24 -0.70 6.11
CA LYS A 107 18.64 0.25 7.07
C LYS A 107 17.56 -0.40 7.91
N ALA A 108 16.60 -1.06 7.27
CA ALA A 108 15.48 -1.73 7.96
C ALA A 108 15.94 -2.86 8.87
N SER A 109 17.09 -3.48 8.58
CA SER A 109 17.71 -4.50 9.45
C SER A 109 18.11 -3.97 10.83
N ALA A 110 18.12 -2.65 11.05
CA ALA A 110 18.29 -2.05 12.38
C ALA A 110 17.21 -2.54 13.36
N HIS A 111 15.99 -2.77 12.88
CA HIS A 111 14.91 -3.31 13.71
C HIS A 111 15.18 -4.76 14.16
N LEU A 112 15.86 -5.57 13.35
CA LEU A 112 16.25 -6.93 13.73
C LEU A 112 17.31 -6.88 14.85
N LYS A 113 18.26 -5.93 14.77
CA LYS A 113 19.25 -5.70 15.83
C LYS A 113 18.58 -5.23 17.13
N ALA A 114 17.48 -4.52 17.04
CA ALA A 114 16.66 -4.07 18.16
C ALA A 114 15.78 -5.19 18.77
N GLY A 115 15.80 -6.41 18.22
CA GLY A 115 15.13 -7.58 18.77
C GLY A 115 13.81 -7.95 18.09
N ALA A 116 13.45 -7.35 16.94
CA ALA A 116 12.35 -7.82 16.14
C ALA A 116 12.72 -9.09 15.36
N LYS A 117 11.76 -10.01 15.13
CA LYS A 117 12.00 -11.23 14.36
C LYS A 117 11.97 -10.98 12.86
N LYS A 118 11.06 -10.11 12.40
CA LYS A 118 10.83 -9.77 10.99
C LYS A 118 10.49 -8.28 10.81
N VAL A 119 10.66 -7.76 9.59
CA VAL A 119 10.34 -6.36 9.24
C VAL A 119 9.55 -6.31 7.93
N VAL A 120 8.46 -5.55 7.92
CA VAL A 120 7.70 -5.19 6.72
C VAL A 120 7.85 -3.69 6.47
N ILE A 121 8.44 -3.32 5.33
CA ILE A 121 8.60 -1.93 4.91
C ILE A 121 7.36 -1.48 4.14
N SER A 122 6.72 -0.40 4.59
CA SER A 122 5.52 0.17 3.97
C SER A 122 5.82 1.07 2.76
N ALA A 123 6.81 0.73 1.97
CA ALA A 123 7.24 1.49 0.79
C ALA A 123 8.02 0.58 -0.18
N PRO A 124 8.17 0.97 -1.46
CA PRO A 124 9.15 0.32 -2.34
C PRO A 124 10.55 0.41 -1.74
N ALA A 125 11.30 -0.69 -1.76
CA ALA A 125 12.56 -0.82 -1.03
C ALA A 125 13.59 -1.67 -1.81
N GLY A 126 14.26 -1.06 -2.78
CA GLY A 126 15.34 -1.72 -3.51
C GLY A 126 14.95 -3.02 -4.24
N ASN A 127 15.96 -3.72 -4.76
CA ASN A 127 15.79 -5.00 -5.48
C ASN A 127 16.48 -6.16 -4.73
N ASP A 128 17.04 -5.90 -3.56
CA ASP A 128 17.81 -6.84 -2.73
C ASP A 128 16.99 -7.51 -1.64
N LEU A 129 15.67 -7.30 -1.66
CA LEU A 129 14.69 -7.91 -0.77
C LEU A 129 13.38 -8.21 -1.51
N PRO A 130 12.58 -9.19 -1.03
CA PRO A 130 11.31 -9.49 -1.65
C PRO A 130 10.35 -8.30 -1.65
N THR A 131 9.75 -8.00 -2.80
CA THR A 131 8.65 -7.04 -2.96
C THR A 131 7.36 -7.81 -3.13
N ILE A 132 6.42 -7.61 -2.20
CA ILE A 132 5.23 -8.45 -2.05
C ILE A 132 3.95 -7.66 -2.31
N VAL A 133 3.09 -8.25 -3.13
CA VAL A 133 1.67 -7.91 -3.26
C VAL A 133 0.86 -9.13 -2.84
N PHE A 134 0.06 -8.98 -1.78
CA PHE A 134 -0.74 -10.07 -1.24
C PHE A 134 -1.72 -10.62 -2.31
N ASN A 135 -1.92 -11.91 -2.35
CA ASN A 135 -2.68 -12.66 -3.37
C ASN A 135 -2.11 -12.62 -4.80
N VAL A 136 -0.95 -12.00 -5.01
CA VAL A 136 -0.25 -12.09 -6.30
C VAL A 136 1.01 -12.94 -6.16
N ASN A 137 1.96 -12.54 -5.32
CA ASN A 137 3.22 -13.24 -5.14
C ASN A 137 3.60 -13.55 -3.67
N HIS A 138 2.70 -13.35 -2.69
CA HIS A 138 3.01 -13.58 -1.27
C HIS A 138 3.50 -15.01 -0.97
N LYS A 139 3.09 -15.99 -1.78
CA LYS A 139 3.52 -17.39 -1.65
C LYS A 139 4.98 -17.64 -2.04
N SER A 140 5.66 -16.65 -2.62
CA SER A 140 7.10 -16.72 -2.88
C SER A 140 7.96 -16.50 -1.63
N LEU A 141 7.36 -15.98 -0.54
CA LEU A 141 8.05 -15.79 0.73
C LEU A 141 8.41 -17.12 1.39
N THR A 142 9.56 -17.12 2.04
CA THR A 142 10.09 -18.25 2.79
C THR A 142 10.32 -17.89 4.27
N LYS A 143 10.55 -18.89 5.11
CA LYS A 143 10.91 -18.69 6.52
C LYS A 143 12.25 -17.96 6.72
N ASP A 144 13.11 -17.99 5.71
CA ASP A 144 14.44 -17.38 5.77
C ASP A 144 14.42 -15.87 5.48
N ASP A 145 13.32 -15.39 4.89
CA ASP A 145 13.10 -13.96 4.69
C ASP A 145 12.90 -13.26 6.05
N LYS A 146 13.62 -12.15 6.25
CA LYS A 146 13.53 -11.37 7.50
C LYS A 146 13.07 -9.93 7.27
N VAL A 147 13.33 -9.37 6.09
CA VAL A 147 12.95 -8.00 5.71
C VAL A 147 12.31 -8.05 4.34
N ILE A 148 11.10 -7.52 4.22
CA ILE A 148 10.35 -7.47 2.95
C ILE A 148 9.78 -6.08 2.71
N SER A 149 9.46 -5.78 1.46
CA SER A 149 8.69 -4.61 1.05
C SER A 149 7.25 -5.02 0.74
N ALA A 150 6.27 -4.28 1.24
CA ALA A 150 4.87 -4.40 0.85
C ALA A 150 4.54 -3.60 -0.43
N ALA A 151 5.55 -3.26 -1.23
CA ALA A 151 5.43 -2.47 -2.46
C ALA A 151 4.83 -1.07 -2.24
N SER A 152 4.16 -0.52 -3.24
CA SER A 152 3.41 0.74 -3.16
C SER A 152 1.90 0.50 -3.30
N CYS A 153 1.10 1.50 -2.93
CA CYS A 153 -0.36 1.46 -3.13
C CYS A 153 -0.72 1.23 -4.61
N THR A 154 -0.05 1.92 -5.53
CA THR A 154 -0.27 1.78 -6.97
C THR A 154 0.15 0.39 -7.48
N THR A 155 1.26 -0.18 -6.97
CA THR A 155 1.68 -1.54 -7.34
C THR A 155 0.67 -2.57 -6.83
N ASN A 156 0.12 -2.40 -5.62
CA ASN A 156 -0.92 -3.27 -5.09
C ASN A 156 -2.23 -3.21 -5.89
N CYS A 157 -2.55 -2.06 -6.49
CA CYS A 157 -3.69 -1.94 -7.39
C CYS A 157 -3.42 -2.54 -8.78
N LEU A 158 -2.25 -2.26 -9.36
CA LEU A 158 -1.89 -2.69 -10.72
C LEU A 158 -1.68 -4.20 -10.82
N ALA A 159 -1.00 -4.81 -9.86
CA ALA A 159 -0.50 -6.17 -9.97
C ALA A 159 -1.59 -7.23 -10.20
N PRO A 160 -2.69 -7.30 -9.43
CA PRO A 160 -3.72 -8.31 -9.65
C PRO A 160 -4.40 -8.13 -11.02
N MET A 161 -4.69 -6.89 -11.42
CA MET A 161 -5.29 -6.57 -12.71
C MET A 161 -4.37 -6.94 -13.88
N ALA A 162 -3.08 -6.59 -13.80
CA ALA A 162 -2.09 -6.92 -14.82
C ALA A 162 -1.84 -8.43 -14.90
N LYS A 163 -1.82 -9.13 -13.76
CA LYS A 163 -1.71 -10.58 -13.71
C LYS A 163 -2.89 -11.25 -14.40
N ALA A 164 -4.11 -10.88 -14.03
CA ALA A 164 -5.32 -11.45 -14.61
C ALA A 164 -5.38 -11.25 -16.15
N LEU A 165 -5.00 -10.05 -16.62
CA LEU A 165 -4.93 -9.78 -18.06
C LEU A 165 -3.84 -10.59 -18.74
N ASN A 166 -2.65 -10.71 -18.16
CA ASN A 166 -1.54 -11.47 -18.70
C ASN A 166 -1.83 -12.99 -18.74
N ASP A 167 -2.58 -13.50 -17.76
CA ASP A 167 -3.01 -14.90 -17.70
C ASP A 167 -4.08 -15.21 -18.76
N LEU A 168 -4.91 -14.23 -19.15
CA LEU A 168 -5.85 -14.38 -20.26
C LEU A 168 -5.12 -14.35 -21.60
N ALA A 169 -4.30 -13.34 -21.82
CA ALA A 169 -3.56 -13.11 -23.05
C ALA A 169 -2.24 -12.40 -22.73
N PRO A 170 -1.08 -12.99 -23.12
CA PRO A 170 0.22 -12.46 -22.73
C PRO A 170 0.42 -11.01 -23.14
N ILE A 171 0.72 -10.15 -22.16
CA ILE A 171 1.04 -8.74 -22.38
C ILE A 171 2.37 -8.63 -23.11
N LYS A 172 2.38 -7.96 -24.25
CA LYS A 172 3.59 -7.66 -25.04
C LYS A 172 4.25 -6.38 -24.59
N SER A 173 3.47 -5.32 -24.42
CA SER A 173 3.90 -4.02 -23.94
C SER A 173 2.71 -3.25 -23.38
N GLY A 174 2.98 -2.22 -22.58
CA GLY A 174 1.89 -1.39 -22.05
C GLY A 174 2.35 -0.12 -21.39
N ILE A 175 1.38 0.78 -21.19
CA ILE A 175 1.55 2.02 -20.45
C ILE A 175 0.51 2.00 -19.33
N MET A 176 0.95 2.19 -18.10
CA MET A 176 0.04 2.46 -16.99
C MET A 176 0.04 3.95 -16.64
N SER A 177 -1.12 4.48 -16.32
CA SER A 177 -1.25 5.80 -15.73
C SER A 177 -2.07 5.70 -14.45
N THR A 178 -1.66 6.39 -13.41
CA THR A 178 -2.49 6.51 -12.22
C THR A 178 -2.92 7.96 -12.02
N ILE A 179 -4.24 8.16 -11.90
CA ILE A 179 -4.83 9.39 -11.42
C ILE A 179 -4.91 9.25 -9.91
N HIS A 180 -4.00 9.93 -9.22
CA HIS A 180 -3.70 9.64 -7.83
C HIS A 180 -4.06 10.82 -6.92
N ALA A 181 -4.68 10.53 -5.79
CA ALA A 181 -4.90 11.53 -4.75
C ALA A 181 -3.58 12.15 -4.29
N TYR A 182 -3.60 13.40 -3.80
CA TYR A 182 -2.42 14.00 -3.21
C TYR A 182 -1.99 13.26 -1.94
N THR A 183 -0.70 13.34 -1.60
CA THR A 183 -0.15 12.69 -0.41
C THR A 183 0.74 13.66 0.36
N GLY A 184 1.09 13.33 1.61
CA GLY A 184 1.84 14.20 2.51
C GLY A 184 3.28 14.53 2.08
N ASP A 185 3.74 14.02 0.94
CA ASP A 185 5.02 14.39 0.34
C ASP A 185 4.91 15.61 -0.60
N GLN A 186 3.69 16.10 -0.85
CA GLN A 186 3.40 17.32 -1.59
C GLN A 186 3.21 18.51 -0.62
N MET A 187 3.37 19.72 -1.14
CA MET A 187 3.16 20.95 -0.36
C MET A 187 1.69 21.33 -0.32
N VAL A 188 1.23 21.85 0.80
CA VAL A 188 -0.14 22.42 0.94
C VAL A 188 -0.25 23.71 0.12
N LEU A 189 0.70 24.64 0.30
CA LEU A 189 0.91 25.83 -0.52
C LEU A 189 2.26 25.71 -1.23
N ASP A 190 2.51 26.56 -2.24
CA ASP A 190 3.80 26.58 -2.94
C ASP A 190 4.95 26.77 -1.93
N GLY A 191 5.90 25.84 -1.94
CA GLY A 191 7.03 25.86 -1.00
C GLY A 191 8.06 24.78 -1.31
N PRO A 192 9.26 24.86 -0.71
CA PRO A 192 10.34 23.91 -0.99
C PRO A 192 10.01 22.51 -0.50
N GLN A 193 9.94 21.56 -1.42
CA GLN A 193 9.75 20.15 -1.12
C GLN A 193 11.08 19.51 -0.67
N ARG A 194 11.05 18.63 0.33
CA ARG A 194 12.25 18.08 1.02
C ARG A 194 13.28 17.41 0.09
N LYS A 195 12.83 16.82 -1.04
CA LYS A 195 13.68 16.12 -2.01
C LYS A 195 13.99 16.98 -3.25
N GLY A 196 13.55 18.24 -3.26
CA GLY A 196 13.79 19.18 -4.36
C GLY A 196 12.95 18.92 -5.62
N ASP A 197 11.85 18.17 -5.52
CA ASP A 197 10.93 17.96 -6.64
C ASP A 197 10.13 19.24 -6.90
N LEU A 198 10.38 19.88 -8.04
CA LEU A 198 9.78 21.17 -8.38
C LEU A 198 8.26 21.10 -8.58
N ARG A 199 7.74 19.97 -9.07
CA ARG A 199 6.29 19.79 -9.26
C ARG A 199 5.58 19.53 -7.93
N ARG A 200 6.15 18.70 -7.05
CA ARG A 200 5.63 18.45 -5.71
C ARG A 200 5.77 19.63 -4.77
N SER A 201 6.56 20.65 -5.15
CA SER A 201 6.67 21.93 -4.45
C SER A 201 5.45 22.84 -4.65
N ARG A 202 4.55 22.49 -5.58
CA ARG A 202 3.35 23.27 -5.85
C ARG A 202 2.18 22.80 -4.98
N ALA A 203 1.23 23.73 -4.75
CA ALA A 203 0.05 23.51 -3.92
C ALA A 203 -0.79 22.32 -4.41
N ALA A 204 -0.94 21.30 -3.56
CA ALA A 204 -1.53 20.02 -3.91
C ALA A 204 -3.04 20.10 -4.20
N ALA A 205 -3.77 20.94 -3.46
CA ALA A 205 -5.24 20.97 -3.48
C ALA A 205 -5.83 21.79 -4.64
N VAL A 206 -4.98 22.42 -5.49
CA VAL A 206 -5.43 23.29 -6.60
C VAL A 206 -4.78 22.97 -7.94
N ASN A 207 -3.95 21.92 -8.00
CA ASN A 207 -3.20 21.58 -9.21
C ASN A 207 -3.34 20.10 -9.59
N ILE A 208 -3.32 19.82 -10.89
CA ILE A 208 -2.93 18.52 -11.43
C ILE A 208 -1.41 18.50 -11.50
N VAL A 209 -0.77 17.58 -10.77
CA VAL A 209 0.69 17.54 -10.64
C VAL A 209 1.24 16.28 -11.29
N PRO A 210 1.87 16.37 -12.50
CA PRO A 210 2.52 15.22 -13.14
C PRO A 210 3.68 14.71 -12.29
N ASN A 211 3.75 13.38 -12.12
CA ASN A 211 4.77 12.71 -11.33
C ASN A 211 5.26 11.44 -12.02
N SER A 212 6.50 11.09 -11.76
CA SER A 212 6.98 9.74 -12.03
C SER A 212 6.35 8.73 -11.06
N THR A 213 6.19 7.49 -11.49
CA THR A 213 5.82 6.37 -10.63
C THR A 213 6.77 5.20 -10.83
N GLY A 214 7.20 4.60 -9.73
CA GLY A 214 7.98 3.35 -9.77
C GLY A 214 7.12 2.09 -9.97
N ALA A 215 5.79 2.21 -9.98
CA ALA A 215 4.90 1.05 -10.00
C ALA A 215 5.08 0.17 -11.25
N ALA A 216 5.26 0.78 -12.43
CA ALA A 216 5.49 0.04 -13.67
C ALA A 216 6.81 -0.76 -13.66
N LYS A 217 7.86 -0.22 -13.03
CA LYS A 217 9.13 -0.95 -12.83
C LYS A 217 9.00 -2.04 -11.76
N ALA A 218 8.30 -1.72 -10.67
CA ALA A 218 8.10 -2.64 -9.56
C ALA A 218 7.24 -3.86 -9.94
N ILE A 219 6.43 -3.76 -11.01
CA ILE A 219 5.62 -4.89 -11.47
C ILE A 219 6.47 -6.11 -11.84
N GLY A 220 7.66 -5.91 -12.42
CA GLY A 220 8.59 -6.98 -12.77
C GLY A 220 9.19 -7.71 -11.55
N LEU A 221 9.17 -7.07 -10.35
CA LEU A 221 9.57 -7.72 -9.10
C LEU A 221 8.47 -8.61 -8.53
N VAL A 222 7.21 -8.33 -8.89
CA VAL A 222 6.02 -9.03 -8.41
C VAL A 222 5.56 -10.09 -9.40
N ILE A 223 5.64 -9.77 -10.71
CA ILE A 223 5.26 -10.62 -11.84
C ILE A 223 6.43 -10.61 -12.82
N PRO A 224 7.38 -11.56 -12.71
CA PRO A 224 8.61 -11.57 -13.49
C PRO A 224 8.39 -11.55 -15.01
N GLU A 225 7.30 -12.14 -15.51
CA GLU A 225 6.92 -12.18 -16.92
C GLU A 225 6.62 -10.78 -17.49
N LEU A 226 6.33 -9.81 -16.65
CA LEU A 226 6.06 -8.42 -17.03
C LEU A 226 7.29 -7.51 -16.92
N ASN A 227 8.45 -8.05 -16.54
CA ASN A 227 9.67 -7.26 -16.42
C ASN A 227 10.03 -6.57 -17.75
N GLY A 228 10.18 -5.24 -17.71
CA GLY A 228 10.52 -4.42 -18.87
C GLY A 228 9.38 -4.19 -19.87
N LYS A 229 8.19 -4.80 -19.69
CA LYS A 229 7.06 -4.64 -20.62
C LYS A 229 6.18 -3.43 -20.33
N LEU A 230 6.22 -2.89 -19.14
CA LEU A 230 5.38 -1.77 -18.71
C LEU A 230 6.21 -0.52 -18.41
N ILE A 231 5.73 0.62 -18.90
CA ILE A 231 6.16 1.95 -18.48
C ILE A 231 4.99 2.67 -17.80
N GLY A 232 5.25 3.77 -17.07
CA GLY A 232 4.13 4.44 -16.40
C GLY A 232 4.43 5.81 -15.85
N SER A 233 3.35 6.54 -15.60
CA SER A 233 3.32 7.88 -15.03
C SER A 233 2.19 8.02 -14.00
N ALA A 234 2.23 9.11 -13.23
CA ALA A 234 1.17 9.48 -12.31
C ALA A 234 0.74 10.92 -12.53
N GLN A 235 -0.55 11.19 -12.34
CA GLN A 235 -1.11 12.54 -12.24
C GLN A 235 -1.71 12.69 -10.85
N ARG A 236 -1.12 13.56 -10.02
CA ARG A 236 -1.71 13.87 -8.71
C ARG A 236 -2.82 14.89 -8.89
N VAL A 237 -3.98 14.62 -8.30
CA VAL A 237 -5.18 15.43 -8.43
C VAL A 237 -5.68 15.95 -7.08
N PRO A 238 -6.51 17.01 -7.02
CA PRO A 238 -7.01 17.61 -5.78
C PRO A 238 -8.06 16.76 -5.05
N THR A 239 -7.74 15.50 -4.73
CA THR A 239 -8.57 14.61 -3.91
C THR A 239 -7.75 14.09 -2.72
N PRO A 240 -8.33 14.00 -1.50
CA PRO A 240 -7.58 13.61 -0.31
C PRO A 240 -7.23 12.12 -0.28
N THR A 241 -8.09 11.27 -0.85
CA THR A 241 -7.88 9.83 -1.09
C THR A 241 -8.81 9.36 -2.18
N GLY A 242 -8.63 8.12 -2.66
CA GLY A 242 -9.36 7.61 -3.82
C GLY A 242 -8.61 7.88 -5.11
N SER A 243 -7.98 6.83 -5.63
CA SER A 243 -7.13 6.86 -6.81
C SER A 243 -7.58 5.80 -7.81
N THR A 244 -7.22 5.97 -9.07
CA THR A 244 -7.48 4.97 -10.11
C THR A 244 -6.22 4.68 -10.91
N THR A 245 -6.04 3.42 -11.31
CA THR A 245 -4.97 2.98 -12.20
C THR A 245 -5.58 2.50 -13.51
N LEU A 246 -5.12 3.08 -14.62
CA LEU A 246 -5.44 2.67 -15.97
C LEU A 246 -4.24 1.93 -16.55
N LEU A 247 -4.47 0.75 -17.10
CA LEU A 247 -3.47 -0.01 -17.85
C LEU A 247 -3.94 -0.11 -19.31
N TYR A 248 -3.13 0.43 -20.19
CA TYR A 248 -3.24 0.25 -21.64
C TYR A 248 -2.19 -0.75 -22.07
N ALA A 249 -2.61 -1.91 -22.56
CA ALA A 249 -1.68 -2.98 -22.91
C ALA A 249 -2.00 -3.59 -24.26
N VAL A 250 -0.97 -3.82 -25.04
CA VAL A 250 -1.06 -4.69 -26.22
C VAL A 250 -0.88 -6.13 -25.75
N VAL A 251 -1.89 -6.95 -25.97
CA VAL A 251 -1.89 -8.38 -25.64
C VAL A 251 -1.83 -9.24 -26.90
N ALA A 252 -1.31 -10.44 -26.75
CA ALA A 252 -1.22 -11.40 -27.85
C ALA A 252 -2.59 -11.99 -28.21
N GLY A 253 -2.92 -12.03 -29.49
CA GLY A 253 -4.18 -12.59 -29.97
C GLY A 253 -5.36 -11.63 -29.87
N GLN A 254 -6.53 -12.12 -30.27
CA GLN A 254 -7.78 -11.36 -30.23
C GLN A 254 -8.52 -11.66 -28.94
N VAL A 255 -8.90 -10.61 -28.20
CA VAL A 255 -9.73 -10.70 -27.02
C VAL A 255 -10.91 -9.73 -27.11
N THR A 256 -12.01 -10.06 -26.46
CA THR A 256 -13.22 -9.22 -26.37
C THR A 256 -13.35 -8.63 -24.97
N VAL A 257 -14.16 -7.58 -24.82
CA VAL A 257 -14.53 -6.98 -23.52
C VAL A 257 -15.08 -8.06 -22.59
N ASP A 258 -15.97 -8.91 -23.07
CA ASP A 258 -16.59 -9.96 -22.25
C ASP A 258 -15.55 -10.97 -21.73
N GLN A 259 -14.57 -11.36 -22.57
CA GLN A 259 -13.50 -12.28 -22.16
C GLN A 259 -12.60 -11.64 -21.09
N VAL A 260 -12.24 -10.37 -21.26
CA VAL A 260 -11.44 -9.61 -20.26
C VAL A 260 -12.21 -9.52 -18.95
N ASN A 261 -13.47 -9.08 -18.98
CA ASN A 261 -14.29 -8.94 -17.79
C ASN A 261 -14.56 -10.29 -17.10
N ALA A 262 -14.79 -11.36 -17.86
CA ALA A 262 -14.96 -12.70 -17.30
C ALA A 262 -13.69 -13.19 -16.59
N GLN A 263 -12.51 -12.95 -17.15
CA GLN A 263 -11.25 -13.30 -16.53
C GLN A 263 -11.02 -12.49 -15.23
N MET A 264 -11.26 -11.18 -15.23
CA MET A 264 -11.15 -10.35 -14.02
C MET A 264 -12.08 -10.83 -12.92
N LYS A 265 -13.33 -11.17 -13.26
CA LYS A 265 -14.30 -11.72 -12.32
C LYS A 265 -13.87 -13.07 -11.74
N LYS A 266 -13.27 -13.93 -12.58
CA LYS A 266 -12.75 -15.24 -12.16
C LYS A 266 -11.61 -15.10 -11.15
N GLU A 267 -10.73 -14.10 -11.34
CA GLU A 267 -9.57 -13.85 -10.48
C GLU A 267 -9.90 -13.00 -9.24
N ALA A 268 -11.17 -12.67 -9.00
CA ALA A 268 -11.60 -11.91 -7.82
C ALA A 268 -11.29 -12.69 -6.52
N THR A 269 -10.81 -11.94 -5.51
CA THR A 269 -10.41 -12.45 -4.18
C THR A 269 -10.76 -11.43 -3.11
N GLU A 270 -10.42 -11.70 -1.84
CA GLU A 270 -10.51 -10.71 -0.75
C GLU A 270 -9.58 -9.48 -0.94
N SER A 271 -8.67 -9.53 -1.91
CA SER A 271 -7.72 -8.46 -2.27
C SER A 271 -8.05 -7.78 -3.58
N PHE A 272 -8.79 -8.44 -4.46
CA PHE A 272 -9.11 -7.98 -5.81
C PHE A 272 -10.62 -8.09 -6.06
N ALA A 273 -11.32 -6.96 -6.01
CA ALA A 273 -12.75 -6.91 -6.24
C ALA A 273 -13.10 -6.73 -7.72
N TYR A 274 -14.28 -7.19 -8.08
CA TYR A 274 -14.91 -6.99 -9.38
C TYR A 274 -16.16 -6.11 -9.21
N ASN A 275 -16.19 -4.97 -9.89
CA ASN A 275 -17.27 -3.99 -9.81
C ASN A 275 -17.95 -3.78 -11.17
N THR A 276 -19.27 -3.61 -11.13
CA THR A 276 -20.12 -3.32 -12.29
C THR A 276 -20.93 -2.03 -12.16
N ASP A 277 -20.79 -1.34 -11.02
CA ASP A 277 -21.47 -0.08 -10.78
C ASP A 277 -20.63 1.08 -11.33
N GLU A 278 -21.30 2.17 -11.72
CA GLU A 278 -20.66 3.41 -12.18
C GLU A 278 -20.16 4.23 -11.00
N ILE A 279 -19.02 3.80 -10.40
CA ILE A 279 -18.43 4.41 -9.21
C ILE A 279 -17.43 5.53 -9.54
N VAL A 280 -17.21 6.38 -8.54
CA VAL A 280 -16.20 7.46 -8.57
C VAL A 280 -15.26 7.36 -7.36
N SER A 281 -14.23 8.20 -7.30
CA SER A 281 -13.17 8.11 -6.29
C SER A 281 -13.64 8.18 -4.84
N SER A 282 -14.75 8.84 -4.53
CA SER A 282 -15.29 8.91 -3.17
C SER A 282 -15.94 7.60 -2.71
N ASP A 283 -16.41 6.76 -3.65
CA ASP A 283 -17.13 5.52 -3.33
C ASP A 283 -16.20 4.41 -2.83
N ILE A 284 -14.90 4.54 -3.11
CA ILE A 284 -13.90 3.56 -2.68
C ILE A 284 -13.17 3.94 -1.39
N ILE A 285 -13.50 5.08 -0.77
CA ILE A 285 -12.89 5.49 0.50
C ILE A 285 -13.19 4.45 1.57
N GLY A 286 -12.14 3.98 2.24
CA GLY A 286 -12.23 2.97 3.29
C GLY A 286 -12.33 1.52 2.77
N THR A 287 -12.30 1.29 1.45
CA THR A 287 -12.27 -0.09 0.92
C THR A 287 -11.04 -0.84 1.41
N THR A 288 -11.21 -2.15 1.66
CA THR A 288 -10.14 -3.06 2.09
C THR A 288 -9.56 -3.90 0.95
N TYR A 289 -10.14 -3.81 -0.24
CA TYR A 289 -9.56 -4.43 -1.43
C TYR A 289 -8.33 -3.65 -1.88
N GLY A 290 -7.24 -4.33 -2.21
CA GLY A 290 -6.03 -3.71 -2.77
C GLY A 290 -6.27 -3.09 -4.14
N SER A 291 -7.24 -3.64 -4.87
CA SER A 291 -7.65 -3.23 -6.22
C SER A 291 -9.12 -3.56 -6.43
N VAL A 292 -9.89 -2.61 -6.97
CA VAL A 292 -11.31 -2.76 -7.32
C VAL A 292 -11.41 -2.59 -8.83
N PHE A 293 -11.46 -3.71 -9.55
CA PHE A 293 -11.59 -3.69 -11.01
C PHE A 293 -12.95 -3.12 -11.44
N ASP A 294 -12.92 -2.20 -12.38
CA ASP A 294 -14.11 -1.54 -12.93
C ASP A 294 -14.45 -2.10 -14.31
N ALA A 295 -15.41 -3.01 -14.36
CA ALA A 295 -15.82 -3.67 -15.59
C ALA A 295 -16.52 -2.72 -16.59
N THR A 296 -17.01 -1.57 -16.11
CA THR A 296 -17.66 -0.56 -16.96
C THR A 296 -16.67 0.22 -17.83
N GLN A 297 -15.37 0.18 -17.48
CA GLN A 297 -14.30 0.94 -18.14
C GLN A 297 -13.41 0.08 -19.06
N THR A 298 -13.74 -1.19 -19.24
CA THR A 298 -12.99 -2.08 -20.15
C THR A 298 -13.20 -1.69 -21.61
N MET A 299 -12.10 -1.49 -22.33
CA MET A 299 -12.13 -1.21 -23.77
C MET A 299 -11.15 -2.12 -24.51
N VAL A 300 -11.48 -2.49 -25.72
CA VAL A 300 -10.61 -3.26 -26.61
C VAL A 300 -10.62 -2.67 -28.02
N SER A 301 -9.47 -2.78 -28.72
CA SER A 301 -9.33 -2.37 -30.10
C SER A 301 -8.38 -3.32 -30.83
N ASP A 302 -8.75 -3.80 -32.02
CA ASP A 302 -7.85 -4.56 -32.86
C ASP A 302 -6.67 -3.67 -33.32
N THR A 303 -5.46 -4.18 -33.21
CA THR A 303 -4.26 -3.46 -33.68
C THR A 303 -3.95 -3.73 -35.17
N GLY A 304 -4.69 -4.60 -35.83
CA GLY A 304 -4.54 -4.94 -37.23
C GLY A 304 -3.39 -5.90 -37.55
N ASP A 305 -2.65 -6.37 -36.54
CA ASP A 305 -1.51 -7.29 -36.64
C ASP A 305 -1.74 -8.61 -35.88
N GLY A 306 -3.00 -8.92 -35.59
CA GLY A 306 -3.39 -10.12 -34.85
C GLY A 306 -3.28 -9.98 -33.33
N ASN A 307 -3.05 -8.77 -32.80
CA ASN A 307 -3.04 -8.45 -31.37
C ASN A 307 -4.21 -7.57 -31.01
N THR A 308 -4.41 -7.34 -29.72
CA THR A 308 -5.46 -6.45 -29.20
C THR A 308 -4.85 -5.40 -28.26
N LEU A 309 -5.22 -4.13 -28.45
CA LEU A 309 -5.03 -3.08 -27.45
C LEU A 309 -6.18 -3.15 -26.46
N VAL A 310 -5.84 -3.30 -25.19
CA VAL A 310 -6.80 -3.42 -24.09
C VAL A 310 -6.60 -2.28 -23.09
N GLN A 311 -7.70 -1.61 -22.72
CA GLN A 311 -7.75 -0.78 -21.53
C GLN A 311 -8.44 -1.54 -20.41
N VAL A 312 -7.82 -1.59 -19.23
CA VAL A 312 -8.43 -2.03 -17.98
C VAL A 312 -8.20 -0.99 -16.89
N VAL A 313 -9.17 -0.85 -16.00
CA VAL A 313 -9.17 0.18 -14.95
C VAL A 313 -9.46 -0.45 -13.61
N SER A 314 -8.72 -0.03 -12.59
CA SER A 314 -8.99 -0.40 -11.19
C SER A 314 -8.88 0.81 -10.26
N TRP A 315 -9.76 0.84 -9.28
CA TRP A 315 -9.80 1.82 -8.20
C TRP A 315 -9.09 1.31 -6.97
N TYR A 316 -8.57 2.23 -6.14
CA TYR A 316 -7.98 1.91 -4.85
C TYR A 316 -8.01 3.10 -3.90
N ASP A 317 -8.35 2.88 -2.66
CA ASP A 317 -8.03 3.84 -1.60
C ASP A 317 -6.53 3.76 -1.37
N ASN A 318 -5.78 4.76 -1.81
CA ASN A 318 -4.32 4.74 -1.75
C ASN A 318 -3.77 4.65 -0.31
N GLU A 319 -4.62 4.87 0.71
CA GLU A 319 -4.29 4.69 2.12
C GLU A 319 -4.85 3.36 2.64
N ASN A 320 -6.18 3.18 2.68
CA ASN A 320 -6.81 2.03 3.34
C ASN A 320 -6.68 0.72 2.55
N SER A 321 -6.80 0.73 1.21
CA SER A 321 -6.55 -0.45 0.38
C SER A 321 -5.14 -0.99 0.57
N TYR A 322 -4.14 -0.08 0.49
CA TYR A 322 -2.75 -0.42 0.68
C TYR A 322 -2.48 -0.97 2.07
N THR A 323 -3.00 -0.29 3.10
CA THR A 323 -2.86 -0.73 4.49
C THR A 323 -3.43 -2.13 4.70
N SER A 324 -4.59 -2.43 4.10
CA SER A 324 -5.23 -3.75 4.21
C SER A 324 -4.38 -4.86 3.59
N GLN A 325 -3.78 -4.61 2.42
CA GLN A 325 -2.85 -5.55 1.79
C GLN A 325 -1.61 -5.81 2.65
N MET A 326 -1.06 -4.73 3.19
CA MET A 326 0.09 -4.79 4.08
C MET A 326 -0.22 -5.56 5.38
N VAL A 327 -1.39 -5.33 6.00
CA VAL A 327 -1.83 -6.05 7.20
C VAL A 327 -1.98 -7.55 6.91
N ARG A 328 -2.57 -7.95 5.77
CA ARG A 328 -2.61 -9.36 5.34
C ARG A 328 -1.21 -9.94 5.14
N THR A 329 -0.32 -9.17 4.51
CA THR A 329 1.09 -9.58 4.31
C THR A 329 1.83 -9.78 5.63
N ILE A 330 1.64 -8.89 6.63
CA ILE A 330 2.22 -9.02 7.97
C ILE A 330 1.86 -10.36 8.60
N LYS A 331 0.57 -10.73 8.60
CA LYS A 331 0.09 -11.98 9.17
C LYS A 331 0.69 -13.19 8.49
N TYR A 332 0.56 -13.25 7.16
CA TYR A 332 1.13 -14.34 6.37
C TYR A 332 2.64 -14.50 6.61
N PHE A 333 3.36 -13.38 6.58
CA PHE A 333 4.81 -13.38 6.77
C PHE A 333 5.21 -13.84 8.17
N ALA A 334 4.51 -13.42 9.21
CA ALA A 334 4.75 -13.86 10.58
C ALA A 334 4.53 -15.38 10.75
N GLU A 335 3.50 -15.93 10.10
CA GLU A 335 3.10 -17.35 10.19
C GLU A 335 4.03 -18.31 9.42
N LEU A 336 4.96 -17.82 8.62
CA LEU A 336 5.95 -18.63 7.91
C LEU A 336 7.09 -19.21 8.82
N GLY A 337 6.95 -19.14 10.13
CA GLY A 337 7.86 -19.73 11.10
C GLY A 337 8.96 -18.80 11.56
#